data_db6a430c95c0ed4a1c55ab89d6983460
#
_entry.id   db6a430c95c0ed4a1c55ab89d6983460
#
_cell.length_a   1.000
_cell.length_b   1.000
_cell.length_c   1.000
_cell.angle_alpha   90.00
_cell.angle_beta   90.00
_cell.angle_gamma   90.00
#
_symmetry.space_group_name_H-M   'P 1'
#
loop_
_entity.id
_entity.type
_entity.pdbx_description
1 polymer ?
#
loop_
_entity_poly.entity_id
_entity_poly.type
_entity_poly.pdbx_seq_one_letter_code
_entity_poly.pdbx_strand_id
1 'polypeptide(L)'
;MTGRNKAHPFCLWMLSAALGVLSMAVRAEGMRLPLPSPGLMPNPAAGKVLYEQSCASCHGADLKGSDKGPPFLHRVYEPSHHANLAFQLAVKNGVRAHHWQFGDMKPVSGLTPDDVAHITAYVRAEQRRAGIR
;
A
#
# COMPACT_ATOMS: atom_id res chain seq x y z
N MET A 1 61.69 -37.08 59.70
CA MET A 1 61.93 -35.68 59.31
C MET A 1 60.99 -35.29 58.24
N THR A 2 60.20 -34.39 58.57
CA THR A 2 58.91 -34.01 57.99
C THR A 2 59.02 -33.08 56.81
N GLY A 3 58.55 -33.51 55.68
CA GLY A 3 58.40 -32.65 54.49
C GLY A 3 56.93 -32.40 54.24
N ARG A 4 56.48 -31.21 54.53
CA ARG A 4 55.10 -30.77 54.42
C ARG A 4 54.82 -30.19 53.02
N ASN A 5 54.14 -30.99 52.16
CA ASN A 5 53.67 -30.48 50.86
C ASN A 5 52.45 -29.56 51.07
N LYS A 6 52.59 -28.33 50.78
CA LYS A 6 51.50 -27.37 50.71
C LYS A 6 50.86 -27.47 49.33
N ALA A 7 49.66 -28.05 49.27
CA ALA A 7 48.80 -27.96 48.11
C ALA A 7 48.13 -26.61 48.12
N HIS A 8 48.33 -25.83 47.05
CA HIS A 8 47.56 -24.60 46.78
C HIS A 8 46.24 -24.98 46.07
N PRO A 9 45.09 -24.59 46.58
CA PRO A 9 43.86 -24.75 45.84
C PRO A 9 43.78 -23.65 44.81
N PHE A 10 44.00 -23.99 43.53
CA PHE A 10 43.64 -23.14 42.40
C PHE A 10 42.12 -23.11 42.29
N CYS A 11 41.55 -22.04 42.79
CA CYS A 11 40.12 -21.76 42.65
C CYS A 11 39.92 -21.26 41.24
N LEU A 12 39.51 -22.18 40.32
CA LEU A 12 39.02 -21.79 39.00
C LEU A 12 37.65 -21.13 39.15
N TRP A 13 37.66 -19.82 39.09
CA TRP A 13 36.47 -19.03 38.85
C TRP A 13 36.17 -19.09 37.33
N MET A 14 35.34 -20.06 36.96
CA MET A 14 34.69 -20.06 35.67
C MET A 14 33.61 -18.97 35.70
N LEU A 15 33.94 -17.76 35.30
CA LEU A 15 32.92 -16.76 34.93
C LEU A 15 32.31 -17.18 33.60
N SER A 16 31.20 -17.86 33.66
CA SER A 16 30.31 -18.07 32.52
C SER A 16 29.63 -16.76 32.20
N ALA A 17 30.24 -15.97 31.32
CA ALA A 17 29.57 -14.83 30.70
C ALA A 17 28.55 -15.38 29.71
N ALA A 18 27.33 -15.57 30.17
CA ALA A 18 26.17 -15.80 29.28
C ALA A 18 25.92 -14.50 28.52
N LEU A 19 26.51 -14.35 27.34
CA LEU A 19 26.12 -13.33 26.39
C LEU A 19 24.69 -13.67 25.91
N GLY A 20 23.71 -13.06 26.56
CA GLY A 20 22.35 -13.01 26.05
C GLY A 20 22.33 -12.21 24.76
N VAL A 21 22.40 -12.90 23.63
CA VAL A 21 22.10 -12.32 22.32
C VAL A 21 20.61 -12.04 22.30
N LEU A 22 20.24 -10.82 22.71
CA LEU A 22 18.89 -10.29 22.53
C LEU A 22 18.70 -10.08 21.03
N SER A 23 18.20 -11.12 20.34
CA SER A 23 17.80 -11.03 18.96
C SER A 23 16.62 -10.05 18.89
N MET A 24 16.93 -8.78 18.65
CA MET A 24 15.94 -7.81 18.18
C MET A 24 15.50 -8.28 16.80
N ALA A 25 14.44 -9.05 16.75
CA ALA A 25 13.70 -9.28 15.53
C ALA A 25 13.14 -7.92 15.09
N VAL A 26 13.90 -7.19 14.29
CA VAL A 26 13.39 -6.05 13.53
C VAL A 26 12.29 -6.64 12.64
N ARG A 27 11.06 -6.54 13.10
CA ARG A 27 9.91 -6.75 12.23
C ARG A 27 9.98 -5.64 11.18
N ALA A 28 10.53 -5.97 10.03
CA ALA A 28 10.30 -5.23 8.82
C ALA A 28 8.80 -5.38 8.53
N GLU A 29 7.99 -4.49 9.07
CA GLU A 29 6.65 -4.25 8.54
C GLU A 29 6.86 -3.65 7.16
N GLY A 30 7.21 -4.53 6.22
CA GLY A 30 7.35 -4.18 4.83
C GLY A 30 6.05 -3.51 4.40
N MET A 31 6.17 -2.38 3.74
CA MET A 31 5.06 -1.63 3.15
C MET A 31 4.19 -2.62 2.36
N ARG A 32 3.11 -3.11 2.99
CA ARG A 32 2.19 -4.04 2.33
C ARG A 32 1.43 -3.26 1.28
N LEU A 33 1.71 -3.58 0.02
CA LEU A 33 0.96 -3.03 -1.09
C LEU A 33 -0.52 -3.43 -0.95
N PRO A 34 -1.46 -2.53 -1.21
CA PRO A 34 -2.88 -2.83 -1.20
C PRO A 34 -3.23 -3.59 -2.49
N LEU A 35 -2.94 -4.88 -2.52
CA LEU A 35 -3.25 -5.72 -3.66
C LEU A 35 -4.62 -6.38 -3.48
N PRO A 36 -5.40 -6.50 -4.55
CA PRO A 36 -6.65 -7.25 -4.52
C PRO A 36 -6.41 -8.74 -4.24
N SER A 37 -7.45 -9.42 -3.81
CA SER A 37 -7.42 -10.85 -3.50
C SER A 37 -6.93 -11.66 -4.71
N PRO A 38 -6.06 -12.68 -4.49
CA PRO A 38 -5.62 -13.56 -5.57
C PRO A 38 -6.81 -14.21 -6.29
N GLY A 39 -6.81 -14.15 -7.61
CA GLY A 39 -7.88 -14.72 -8.44
C GLY A 39 -9.14 -13.84 -8.56
N LEU A 40 -9.16 -12.66 -7.97
CA LEU A 40 -10.27 -11.74 -8.17
C LEU A 40 -10.48 -11.43 -9.65
N MET A 41 -11.72 -11.56 -10.11
CA MET A 41 -12.18 -11.11 -11.42
C MET A 41 -12.86 -9.75 -11.28
N PRO A 42 -12.18 -8.61 -11.54
CA PRO A 42 -12.78 -7.30 -11.36
C PRO A 42 -14.00 -7.07 -12.24
N ASN A 43 -15.10 -6.59 -11.63
CA ASN A 43 -16.38 -6.38 -12.29
C ASN A 43 -16.63 -4.88 -12.51
N PRO A 44 -16.64 -4.36 -13.76
CA PRO A 44 -16.88 -2.94 -14.03
C PRO A 44 -18.25 -2.44 -13.57
N ALA A 45 -19.29 -3.30 -13.58
CA ALA A 45 -20.64 -2.88 -13.15
C ALA A 45 -20.69 -2.64 -11.63
N ALA A 46 -20.09 -3.54 -10.84
CA ALA A 46 -19.90 -3.30 -9.40
C ALA A 46 -19.02 -2.08 -9.15
N GLY A 47 -17.97 -1.93 -9.94
CA GLY A 47 -17.05 -0.79 -9.86
C GLY A 47 -17.74 0.56 -10.12
N LYS A 48 -18.72 0.60 -11.01
CA LYS A 48 -19.53 1.81 -11.26
C LYS A 48 -20.26 2.25 -10.00
N VAL A 49 -20.94 1.33 -9.34
CA VAL A 49 -21.69 1.64 -8.10
C VAL A 49 -20.75 2.18 -7.01
N LEU A 50 -19.63 1.50 -6.78
CA LEU A 50 -18.62 1.93 -5.82
C LEU A 50 -17.99 3.29 -6.18
N TYR A 51 -17.75 3.54 -7.47
CA TYR A 51 -17.26 4.81 -7.98
C TYR A 51 -18.23 5.95 -7.68
N GLU A 52 -19.52 5.76 -7.96
CA GLU A 52 -20.56 6.74 -7.72
C GLU A 52 -20.66 7.11 -6.23
N GLN A 53 -20.46 6.14 -5.35
CA GLN A 53 -20.52 6.35 -3.91
C GLN A 53 -19.29 7.04 -3.33
N SER A 54 -18.10 6.75 -3.86
CA SER A 54 -16.83 7.09 -3.19
C SER A 54 -15.92 8.04 -3.97
N CYS A 55 -16.14 8.22 -5.28
CA CYS A 55 -15.22 8.93 -6.16
C CYS A 55 -15.87 10.06 -6.95
N ALA A 56 -17.13 9.87 -7.35
CA ALA A 56 -17.83 10.74 -8.29
C ALA A 56 -17.98 12.19 -7.79
N SER A 57 -18.07 12.40 -6.48
CA SER A 57 -18.20 13.74 -5.86
C SER A 57 -17.01 14.66 -6.16
N CYS A 58 -15.83 14.09 -6.44
CA CYS A 58 -14.63 14.83 -6.80
C CYS A 58 -14.27 14.64 -8.28
N HIS A 59 -14.37 13.42 -8.80
CA HIS A 59 -13.88 13.08 -10.15
C HIS A 59 -14.97 13.16 -11.24
N GLY A 60 -16.18 13.61 -10.87
CA GLY A 60 -17.33 13.72 -11.77
C GLY A 60 -18.04 12.37 -11.96
N ALA A 61 -19.37 12.38 -12.03
CA ALA A 61 -20.18 11.18 -12.27
C ALA A 61 -19.90 10.54 -13.64
N ASP A 62 -19.46 11.35 -14.60
CA ASP A 62 -19.11 10.96 -15.96
C ASP A 62 -17.60 10.81 -16.18
N LEU A 63 -16.81 10.76 -15.10
CA LEU A 63 -15.34 10.63 -15.12
C LEU A 63 -14.61 11.82 -15.77
N LYS A 64 -15.28 12.94 -16.00
CA LYS A 64 -14.69 14.14 -16.63
C LYS A 64 -14.16 15.16 -15.64
N GLY A 65 -14.13 14.79 -14.36
CA GLY A 65 -13.67 15.68 -13.29
C GLY A 65 -14.75 16.65 -12.81
N SER A 66 -14.37 17.50 -11.88
CA SER A 66 -15.18 18.58 -11.33
C SER A 66 -14.27 19.74 -10.90
N ASP A 67 -14.80 20.69 -10.16
CA ASP A 67 -14.03 21.73 -9.48
C ASP A 67 -13.17 21.19 -8.31
N LYS A 68 -13.36 19.92 -7.91
CA LYS A 68 -12.71 19.29 -6.75
C LYS A 68 -11.68 18.23 -7.11
N GLY A 69 -11.68 17.75 -8.35
CA GLY A 69 -10.77 16.70 -8.74
C GLY A 69 -10.68 16.45 -10.23
N PRO A 70 -9.59 15.83 -10.68
CA PRO A 70 -9.28 15.70 -12.10
C PRO A 70 -10.14 14.65 -12.82
N PRO A 71 -10.24 14.79 -14.17
CA PRO A 71 -10.94 13.82 -15.02
C PRO A 71 -10.16 12.51 -15.15
N PHE A 72 -10.81 11.37 -14.96
CA PHE A 72 -10.21 10.08 -15.30
C PHE A 72 -10.24 9.76 -16.80
N LEU A 73 -11.11 10.43 -17.56
CA LEU A 73 -11.12 10.37 -19.03
C LEU A 73 -10.12 11.35 -19.62
N HIS A 74 -8.87 11.24 -19.21
CA HIS A 74 -7.76 12.03 -19.69
C HIS A 74 -6.53 11.14 -19.86
N ARG A 75 -5.71 11.41 -20.89
CA ARG A 75 -4.51 10.62 -21.23
C ARG A 75 -3.48 10.53 -20.09
N VAL A 76 -3.46 11.47 -19.17
CA VAL A 76 -2.64 11.38 -17.94
C VAL A 76 -2.96 10.11 -17.17
N TYR A 77 -4.18 9.62 -17.22
CA TYR A 77 -4.61 8.41 -16.49
C TYR A 77 -4.58 7.14 -17.35
N GLU A 78 -3.94 7.16 -18.53
CA GLU A 78 -3.73 5.94 -19.33
C GLU A 78 -2.94 4.87 -18.53
N PRO A 79 -3.13 3.57 -18.80
CA PRO A 79 -2.51 2.50 -18.02
C PRO A 79 -0.98 2.52 -18.01
N SER A 80 -0.35 3.03 -19.08
CA SER A 80 1.10 3.16 -19.20
C SER A 80 1.69 4.23 -18.27
N HIS A 81 0.89 5.24 -17.89
CA HIS A 81 1.30 6.33 -17.02
C HIS A 81 0.80 6.15 -15.59
N HIS A 82 -0.48 5.80 -15.42
CA HIS A 82 -1.08 5.47 -14.11
C HIS A 82 -1.59 4.03 -14.11
N ALA A 83 -0.73 3.09 -13.76
CA ALA A 83 -1.08 1.68 -13.66
C ALA A 83 -2.20 1.43 -12.61
N ASN A 84 -2.84 0.25 -12.67
CA ASN A 84 -3.93 -0.08 -11.74
C ASN A 84 -3.51 0.03 -10.27
N LEU A 85 -2.24 -0.26 -9.94
CA LEU A 85 -1.71 -0.10 -8.59
C LEU A 85 -1.73 1.37 -8.12
N ALA A 86 -1.64 2.34 -9.04
CA ALA A 86 -1.71 3.75 -8.67
C ALA A 86 -3.06 4.12 -8.05
N PHE A 87 -4.17 3.52 -8.51
CA PHE A 87 -5.49 3.67 -7.90
C PHE A 87 -5.53 3.10 -6.49
N GLN A 88 -4.94 1.92 -6.29
CA GLN A 88 -4.85 1.28 -4.98
C GLN A 88 -4.09 2.16 -3.96
N LEU A 89 -2.95 2.68 -4.40
CA LEU A 89 -2.11 3.54 -3.56
C LEU A 89 -2.77 4.90 -3.29
N ALA A 90 -3.45 5.47 -4.29
CA ALA A 90 -4.19 6.72 -4.15
C ALA A 90 -5.31 6.62 -3.10
N VAL A 91 -6.10 5.55 -3.16
CA VAL A 91 -7.16 5.32 -2.17
C VAL A 91 -6.58 5.10 -0.77
N LYS A 92 -5.51 4.31 -0.66
CA LYS A 92 -4.89 3.97 0.63
C LYS A 92 -4.19 5.15 1.28
N ASN A 93 -3.39 5.89 0.51
CA ASN A 93 -2.43 6.86 1.04
C ASN A 93 -2.77 8.32 0.72
N GLY A 94 -3.74 8.54 -0.18
CA GLY A 94 -3.92 9.83 -0.84
C GLY A 94 -2.87 10.07 -1.92
N VAL A 95 -2.91 11.25 -2.53
CA VAL A 95 -1.98 11.65 -3.59
C VAL A 95 -1.56 13.09 -3.36
N ARG A 96 -0.24 13.35 -3.38
CA ARG A 96 0.25 14.71 -3.50
C ARG A 96 -0.03 15.23 -4.92
N ALA A 97 -0.62 16.42 -5.05
CA ALA A 97 -0.92 17.03 -6.33
C ALA A 97 0.36 17.17 -7.18
N HIS A 98 0.35 16.70 -8.43
CA HIS A 98 1.51 16.73 -9.32
C HIS A 98 1.17 16.98 -10.81
N HIS A 99 -0.04 16.65 -11.26
CA HIS A 99 -0.50 16.92 -12.62
C HIS A 99 -1.51 18.05 -12.70
N TRP A 100 -2.23 18.31 -11.60
CA TRP A 100 -3.36 19.21 -11.52
C TRP A 100 -3.25 20.09 -10.27
N GLN A 101 -3.98 21.19 -10.27
CA GLN A 101 -3.95 22.17 -9.17
C GLN A 101 -5.22 22.12 -8.30
N PHE A 102 -5.80 20.93 -8.12
CA PHE A 102 -6.95 20.71 -7.23
C PHE A 102 -6.56 20.57 -5.76
N GLY A 103 -5.26 20.61 -5.44
CA GLY A 103 -4.73 20.23 -4.14
C GLY A 103 -4.52 18.71 -3.99
N ASP A 104 -4.11 18.30 -2.81
CA ASP A 104 -3.81 16.89 -2.54
C ASP A 104 -5.10 16.07 -2.40
N MET A 105 -5.13 14.88 -2.99
CA MET A 105 -6.20 13.91 -2.74
C MET A 105 -6.01 13.29 -1.37
N LYS A 106 -7.04 13.31 -0.54
CA LYS A 106 -7.04 12.62 0.76
C LYS A 106 -7.24 11.11 0.58
N PRO A 107 -6.72 10.26 1.49
CA PRO A 107 -7.06 8.85 1.52
C PRO A 107 -8.58 8.65 1.61
N VAL A 108 -9.08 7.59 0.96
CA VAL A 108 -10.50 7.23 1.00
C VAL A 108 -10.68 6.02 1.92
N SER A 109 -11.41 6.19 3.01
CA SER A 109 -11.69 5.11 3.95
C SER A 109 -12.89 4.26 3.51
N GLY A 110 -13.00 3.04 4.06
CA GLY A 110 -14.14 2.17 3.83
C GLY A 110 -14.11 1.34 2.54
N LEU A 111 -13.06 1.45 1.74
CA LEU A 111 -12.85 0.62 0.54
C LEU A 111 -11.77 -0.43 0.79
N THR A 112 -12.06 -1.66 0.40
CA THR A 112 -11.08 -2.75 0.35
C THR A 112 -10.27 -2.68 -0.95
N PRO A 113 -9.09 -3.35 -1.03
CA PRO A 113 -8.39 -3.48 -2.29
C PRO A 113 -9.20 -4.12 -3.42
N ASP A 114 -10.13 -5.01 -3.10
CA ASP A 114 -11.03 -5.64 -4.07
C ASP A 114 -12.04 -4.62 -4.62
N ASP A 115 -12.60 -3.76 -3.77
CA ASP A 115 -13.49 -2.68 -4.20
C ASP A 115 -12.77 -1.72 -5.15
N VAL A 116 -11.54 -1.35 -4.82
CA VAL A 116 -10.71 -0.48 -5.67
C VAL A 116 -10.38 -1.16 -7.01
N ALA A 117 -10.20 -2.48 -7.02
CA ALA A 117 -10.01 -3.22 -8.27
C ALA A 117 -11.25 -3.19 -9.15
N HIS A 118 -12.46 -3.31 -8.58
CA HIS A 118 -13.72 -3.14 -9.29
C HIS A 118 -13.87 -1.72 -9.84
N ILE A 119 -13.63 -0.69 -9.02
CA ILE A 119 -13.63 0.72 -9.44
C ILE A 119 -12.66 0.95 -10.60
N THR A 120 -11.43 0.47 -10.46
CA THR A 120 -10.41 0.59 -11.51
C THR A 120 -10.88 -0.07 -12.81
N ALA A 121 -11.48 -1.25 -12.73
CA ALA A 121 -12.02 -1.94 -13.91
C ALA A 121 -13.11 -1.11 -14.62
N TYR A 122 -13.98 -0.44 -13.88
CA TYR A 122 -14.96 0.51 -14.41
C TYR A 122 -14.27 1.67 -15.14
N VAL A 123 -13.36 2.37 -14.47
CA VAL A 123 -12.61 3.49 -15.06
C VAL A 123 -11.91 3.04 -16.35
N ARG A 124 -11.24 1.89 -16.35
CA ARG A 124 -10.55 1.33 -17.52
C ARG A 124 -11.51 0.98 -18.65
N ALA A 125 -12.70 0.51 -18.33
CA ALA A 125 -13.73 0.24 -19.35
C ALA A 125 -14.17 1.54 -20.05
N GLU A 126 -14.42 2.61 -19.27
CA GLU A 126 -14.80 3.91 -19.83
C GLU A 126 -13.65 4.57 -20.59
N GLN A 127 -12.41 4.46 -20.10
CA GLN A 127 -11.23 4.94 -20.83
C GLN A 127 -11.10 4.29 -22.20
N ARG A 128 -11.27 2.95 -22.29
CA ARG A 128 -11.23 2.25 -23.58
C ARG A 128 -12.33 2.72 -24.53
N ARG A 129 -13.55 2.99 -24.01
CA ARG A 129 -14.66 3.55 -24.82
C ARG A 129 -14.33 4.94 -25.33
N ALA A 130 -13.57 5.73 -24.55
CA ALA A 130 -13.10 7.06 -24.93
C ALA A 130 -11.81 7.05 -25.76
N GLY A 131 -11.30 5.87 -26.16
CA GLY A 131 -10.08 5.76 -26.99
C GLY A 131 -8.76 5.91 -26.18
N ILE A 132 -8.80 5.90 -24.86
CA ILE A 132 -7.61 5.96 -23.98
C ILE A 132 -7.17 4.51 -23.67
N ARG A 133 -5.91 4.19 -23.99
CA ARG A 133 -5.36 2.82 -23.90
C ARG A 133 -3.99 2.78 -23.26
#